data_cb7d163c546495915b80c4910388c90e
#
_entry.id   cb7d163c546495915b80c4910388c90e
#
_cell.length_a   1.000
_cell.length_b   1.000
_cell.length_c   1.000
_cell.angle_alpha   90.00
_cell.angle_beta   90.00
_cell.angle_gamma   90.00
#
_symmetry.space_group_name_H-M   'P 1'
#
loop_
_entity.id
_entity.type
_entity.pdbx_description
1 polymer ?
#
loop_
_entity_poly.entity_id
_entity_poly.type
_entity_poly.pdbx_seq_one_letter_code
_entity_poly.pdbx_strand_id
1 'polypeptide(L)'
;MKFTVADLLDQLSSNDSVETAVVAKILKLTNKSDKQFLEIAIDALSKMGVLTRGDGDVVARSRNSEFIDARLRCSSKGFCFAIRDDGGDDIYIRDHQLNHAWNGDRVLVRITREGGRRRSPEGGVQCILERSTTSLLGRVEHRDDQLFAIPLDDRMLTIIQLTDEAAEHVSSEEPTAVVEVLVNRYPIAQHPALGQVVRPLPLNGGPAADRDLLLTKAGLHQRPAPPRGSGKVPGARNRIDCTDQPALLLRSWTDSSAPGLPAVHVEARDGGCRLWVHAPAVAERIMGSNALDLWLRERMEALCLGDNWQPLLQPSLNAVTTFVPGDVAEAVTARIDVSQEGELTDWEFCLSTVKPVASVGVAQLKALDERKPKSRSIPAALKEIKEHINQLEMLRFCESCLRKHEQAQGFVQLLSLIHI
;
A
#
# COMPACT_ATOMS: atom_id res chain seq x y z
N MET A 1 -16.00 11.03 16.82
CA MET A 1 -16.37 12.04 15.81
C MET A 1 -16.35 11.37 14.44
N LYS A 2 -17.29 11.71 13.55
CA LYS A 2 -17.40 11.08 12.21
C LYS A 2 -16.63 11.82 11.12
N PHE A 3 -16.06 12.97 11.42
CA PHE A 3 -15.27 13.77 10.48
C PHE A 3 -14.12 14.48 11.21
N THR A 4 -13.10 14.87 10.46
CA THR A 4 -11.98 15.70 10.89
C THR A 4 -12.18 17.14 10.42
N VAL A 5 -11.38 18.07 10.94
CA VAL A 5 -11.36 19.46 10.41
C VAL A 5 -10.85 19.49 8.98
N ALA A 6 -9.97 18.55 8.62
CA ALA A 6 -9.52 18.37 7.24
C ALA A 6 -10.69 18.02 6.31
N ASP A 7 -11.52 17.03 6.69
CA ASP A 7 -12.71 16.66 5.91
C ASP A 7 -13.65 17.86 5.66
N LEU A 8 -13.83 18.72 6.66
CA LEU A 8 -14.61 19.95 6.51
C LEU A 8 -13.97 20.88 5.47
N LEU A 9 -12.68 21.14 5.61
CA LEU A 9 -11.98 22.08 4.71
C LEU A 9 -11.91 21.57 3.26
N ASP A 10 -11.86 20.24 3.06
CA ASP A 10 -11.82 19.63 1.73
C ASP A 10 -13.17 19.78 0.95
N GLN A 11 -14.27 20.07 1.66
CA GLN A 11 -15.57 20.35 1.05
C GLN A 11 -15.76 21.82 0.65
N LEU A 12 -14.80 22.70 1.00
CA LEU A 12 -14.94 24.13 0.82
C LEU A 12 -13.87 24.66 -0.13
N SER A 13 -14.28 25.53 -1.05
CA SER A 13 -13.37 26.28 -1.92
C SER A 13 -13.37 27.76 -1.56
N SER A 14 -12.42 28.51 -2.09
CA SER A 14 -12.40 29.97 -1.96
C SER A 14 -13.26 30.67 -3.02
N ASN A 15 -13.77 29.95 -4.00
CA ASN A 15 -14.53 30.50 -5.13
C ASN A 15 -16.04 30.35 -4.92
N ASP A 16 -16.45 29.29 -4.22
CA ASP A 16 -17.87 28.95 -4.04
C ASP A 16 -18.20 28.86 -2.55
N SER A 17 -19.31 29.47 -2.15
CA SER A 17 -19.86 29.32 -0.80
C SER A 17 -20.87 28.18 -0.76
N VAL A 18 -20.83 27.38 0.30
CA VAL A 18 -21.67 26.20 0.48
C VAL A 18 -22.51 26.37 1.75
N GLU A 19 -23.78 26.02 1.71
CA GLU A 19 -24.65 26.02 2.90
C GLU A 19 -24.15 24.99 3.92
N THR A 20 -24.12 25.36 5.21
CA THR A 20 -23.72 24.48 6.32
C THR A 20 -24.53 23.17 6.33
N ALA A 21 -25.82 23.24 5.97
CA ALA A 21 -26.68 22.08 5.86
C ALA A 21 -26.22 21.08 4.76
N VAL A 22 -25.71 21.61 3.63
CA VAL A 22 -25.17 20.81 2.53
C VAL A 22 -23.85 20.15 2.96
N VAL A 23 -22.98 20.90 3.65
CA VAL A 23 -21.73 20.35 4.24
C VAL A 23 -22.05 19.20 5.20
N ALA A 24 -23.02 19.39 6.12
CA ALA A 24 -23.43 18.33 7.04
C ALA A 24 -23.96 17.08 6.32
N LYS A 25 -24.65 17.25 5.18
CA LYS A 25 -25.15 16.13 4.36
C LYS A 25 -24.00 15.40 3.65
N ILE A 26 -23.04 16.11 3.09
CA ILE A 26 -21.86 15.52 2.42
C ILE A 26 -21.05 14.71 3.44
N LEU A 27 -20.81 15.26 4.63
CA LEU A 27 -20.11 14.60 5.73
C LEU A 27 -20.97 13.52 6.43
N LYS A 28 -22.21 13.26 5.96
CA LYS A 28 -23.14 12.24 6.47
C LYS A 28 -23.40 12.35 7.97
N LEU A 29 -23.54 13.58 8.47
CA LEU A 29 -23.78 13.86 9.89
C LEU A 29 -25.27 13.71 10.23
N THR A 30 -25.61 12.63 10.92
CA THR A 30 -27.01 12.31 11.27
C THR A 30 -27.37 12.69 12.71
N ASN A 31 -26.41 12.64 13.62
CA ASN A 31 -26.66 12.91 15.03
C ASN A 31 -26.48 14.40 15.42
N LYS A 32 -27.11 14.80 16.52
CA LYS A 32 -27.08 16.18 17.00
C LYS A 32 -25.68 16.61 17.47
N SER A 33 -24.92 15.70 18.06
CA SER A 33 -23.58 15.98 18.59
C SER A 33 -22.58 16.30 17.46
N ASP A 34 -22.58 15.52 16.37
CA ASP A 34 -21.68 15.76 15.23
C ASP A 34 -22.02 17.07 14.50
N LYS A 35 -23.33 17.42 14.39
CA LYS A 35 -23.77 18.71 13.84
C LYS A 35 -23.34 19.89 14.72
N GLN A 36 -23.43 19.74 16.04
CA GLN A 36 -23.00 20.75 16.98
C GLN A 36 -21.46 20.94 16.91
N PHE A 37 -20.73 19.86 16.74
CA PHE A 37 -19.27 19.92 16.51
C PHE A 37 -18.92 20.62 15.20
N LEU A 38 -19.68 20.38 14.12
CA LEU A 38 -19.51 21.09 12.85
C LEU A 38 -19.65 22.61 13.03
N GLU A 39 -20.68 23.06 13.75
CA GLU A 39 -20.88 24.49 14.03
C GLU A 39 -19.71 25.09 14.83
N ILE A 40 -19.25 24.39 15.87
CA ILE A 40 -18.09 24.81 16.67
C ILE A 40 -16.83 24.90 15.80
N ALA A 41 -16.59 23.94 14.91
CA ALA A 41 -15.46 23.94 14.00
C ALA A 41 -15.52 25.13 13.01
N ILE A 42 -16.69 25.35 12.42
CA ILE A 42 -16.90 26.49 11.52
C ILE A 42 -16.68 27.83 12.24
N ASP A 43 -17.21 27.99 13.46
CA ASP A 43 -17.03 29.20 14.26
C ASP A 43 -15.56 29.45 14.62
N ALA A 44 -14.85 28.41 15.03
CA ALA A 44 -13.43 28.49 15.37
C ALA A 44 -12.59 28.89 14.14
N LEU A 45 -12.80 28.22 13.00
CA LEU A 45 -12.08 28.50 11.76
C LEU A 45 -12.43 29.90 11.18
N SER A 46 -13.67 30.36 11.37
CA SER A 46 -14.07 31.69 10.96
C SER A 46 -13.41 32.79 11.83
N LYS A 47 -13.31 32.58 13.13
CA LYS A 47 -12.58 33.47 14.05
C LYS A 47 -11.09 33.52 13.76
N MET A 48 -10.52 32.42 13.27
CA MET A 48 -9.14 32.36 12.84
C MET A 48 -8.92 33.05 11.46
N GLY A 49 -9.98 33.35 10.70
CA GLY A 49 -9.88 33.88 9.34
C GLY A 49 -9.59 32.83 8.27
N VAL A 50 -9.74 31.56 8.58
CA VAL A 50 -9.61 30.42 7.61
C VAL A 50 -10.87 30.30 6.78
N LEU A 51 -12.04 30.50 7.40
CA LEU A 51 -13.34 30.50 6.74
C LEU A 51 -13.98 31.90 6.79
N THR A 52 -14.88 32.13 5.85
CA THR A 52 -15.79 33.28 5.85
C THR A 52 -17.23 32.76 5.94
N ARG A 53 -18.07 33.40 6.78
CA ARG A 53 -19.52 33.20 6.80
C ARG A 53 -20.21 34.31 6.00
N GLY A 54 -21.14 33.95 5.14
CA GLY A 54 -22.02 34.84 4.41
C GLY A 54 -23.45 34.82 4.95
N ASP A 55 -24.31 35.66 4.39
CA ASP A 55 -25.73 35.69 4.67
C ASP A 55 -26.39 34.36 4.26
N GLY A 56 -27.31 33.84 5.06
CA GLY A 56 -28.01 32.58 4.77
C GLY A 56 -27.27 31.29 5.21
N ASP A 57 -26.40 31.39 6.22
CA ASP A 57 -25.66 30.24 6.80
C ASP A 57 -24.77 29.50 5.78
N VAL A 58 -24.15 30.27 4.87
CA VAL A 58 -23.19 29.77 3.91
C VAL A 58 -21.76 29.97 4.41
N VAL A 59 -20.87 29.05 4.04
CA VAL A 59 -19.45 29.06 4.42
C VAL A 59 -18.58 28.86 3.18
N ALA A 60 -17.42 29.52 3.16
CA ALA A 60 -16.41 29.39 2.12
C ALA A 60 -14.99 29.48 2.73
N ARG A 61 -13.99 28.99 2.02
CA ARG A 61 -12.60 29.28 2.39
C ARG A 61 -12.29 30.77 2.18
N SER A 62 -11.58 31.35 3.13
CA SER A 62 -11.15 32.74 3.02
C SER A 62 -10.08 32.87 1.91
N ARG A 63 -10.28 33.82 0.99
CA ARG A 63 -9.30 34.11 -0.08
C ARG A 63 -8.01 34.76 0.43
N ASN A 64 -8.09 35.41 1.58
CA ASN A 64 -6.98 36.16 2.18
C ASN A 64 -6.49 35.46 3.45
N SER A 65 -6.59 34.13 3.51
CA SER A 65 -6.09 33.37 4.65
C SER A 65 -4.56 33.46 4.71
N GLU A 66 -4.03 33.85 5.87
CA GLU A 66 -2.59 33.80 6.15
C GLU A 66 -2.12 32.35 6.45
N PHE A 67 -3.03 31.38 6.44
CA PHE A 67 -2.75 30.00 6.80
C PHE A 67 -2.61 29.12 5.55
N ILE A 68 -1.63 28.25 5.62
CA ILE A 68 -1.28 27.32 4.56
C ILE A 68 -1.60 25.92 5.05
N ASP A 69 -2.33 25.15 4.24
CA ASP A 69 -2.59 23.74 4.45
C ASP A 69 -1.35 22.94 4.07
N ALA A 70 -0.90 22.06 4.98
CA ALA A 70 0.32 21.32 4.78
C ALA A 70 0.34 20.03 5.59
N ARG A 71 1.20 19.09 5.19
CA ARG A 71 1.47 17.85 5.93
C ARG A 71 2.86 17.90 6.55
N LEU A 72 2.97 17.53 7.82
CA LEU A 72 4.25 17.53 8.53
C LEU A 72 5.11 16.32 8.14
N ARG A 73 6.37 16.59 7.84
CA ARG A 73 7.45 15.63 7.70
C ARG A 73 8.56 15.98 8.68
N CYS A 74 8.65 15.22 9.76
CA CYS A 74 9.57 15.47 10.85
C CYS A 74 10.86 14.66 10.71
N SER A 75 11.92 15.17 11.33
CA SER A 75 13.21 14.54 11.43
C SER A 75 13.49 14.10 12.88
N SER A 76 14.27 13.04 13.07
CA SER A 76 14.79 12.63 14.37
C SER A 76 15.63 13.69 15.10
N LYS A 77 16.03 14.75 14.39
CA LYS A 77 16.80 15.87 14.92
C LYS A 77 15.96 16.98 15.55
N GLY A 78 14.63 16.80 15.68
CA GLY A 78 13.75 17.75 16.36
C GLY A 78 13.24 18.92 15.50
N PHE A 79 13.33 18.84 14.18
CA PHE A 79 12.72 19.81 13.27
C PHE A 79 11.81 19.13 12.26
N CYS A 80 10.84 19.87 11.75
CA CYS A 80 9.92 19.39 10.75
C CYS A 80 9.88 20.33 9.52
N PHE A 81 9.44 19.79 8.42
CA PHE A 81 9.00 20.56 7.27
C PHE A 81 7.49 20.38 7.10
N ALA A 82 6.79 21.46 6.89
CA ALA A 82 5.41 21.44 6.45
C ALA A 82 5.40 21.42 4.93
N ILE A 83 5.07 20.27 4.37
CA ILE A 83 4.97 20.02 2.93
C ILE A 83 3.64 20.60 2.45
N ARG A 84 3.69 21.54 1.56
CA ARG A 84 2.52 22.30 1.08
C ARG A 84 1.77 21.51 0.01
N ASP A 85 0.44 21.51 0.10
CA ASP A 85 -0.42 20.88 -0.91
C ASP A 85 -0.58 21.77 -2.18
N ASP A 86 -0.26 23.08 -2.08
CA ASP A 86 -0.34 24.03 -3.19
C ASP A 86 0.93 24.10 -4.08
N GLY A 87 1.94 23.29 -3.78
CA GLY A 87 3.18 23.16 -4.54
C GLY A 87 4.19 24.30 -4.31
N GLY A 88 3.97 25.16 -3.30
CA GLY A 88 4.96 26.14 -2.87
C GLY A 88 6.13 25.54 -2.11
N ASP A 89 7.13 26.36 -1.75
CA ASP A 89 8.30 25.92 -0.99
C ASP A 89 7.90 25.35 0.37
N ASP A 90 8.49 24.21 0.76
CA ASP A 90 8.31 23.59 2.06
C ASP A 90 8.69 24.55 3.20
N ILE A 91 7.83 24.62 4.24
CA ILE A 91 7.99 25.54 5.36
C ILE A 91 8.76 24.83 6.49
N TYR A 92 9.88 25.39 6.91
CA TYR A 92 10.64 24.89 8.05
C TYR A 92 9.95 25.22 9.36
N ILE A 93 9.69 24.18 10.19
CA ILE A 93 9.02 24.29 11.49
C ILE A 93 10.00 23.84 12.59
N ARG A 94 10.26 24.72 13.55
CA ARG A 94 11.09 24.40 14.72
C ARG A 94 10.27 23.62 15.74
N ASP A 95 10.95 22.85 16.58
CA ASP A 95 10.32 22.01 17.61
C ASP A 95 9.31 22.80 18.47
N HIS A 96 9.69 23.94 19.03
CA HIS A 96 8.79 24.78 19.85
C HIS A 96 7.62 25.43 19.08
N GLN A 97 7.59 25.32 17.76
CA GLN A 97 6.54 25.85 16.88
C GLN A 97 5.62 24.72 16.34
N LEU A 98 5.84 23.48 16.74
CA LEU A 98 5.01 22.33 16.33
C LEU A 98 3.62 22.33 16.93
N ASN A 99 3.41 23.05 18.03
CA ASN A 99 2.11 23.13 18.73
C ASN A 99 1.47 21.74 18.94
N HIS A 100 2.25 20.79 19.47
CA HIS A 100 1.85 19.39 19.72
C HIS A 100 1.52 18.56 18.46
N ALA A 101 1.78 19.05 17.27
CA ALA A 101 1.62 18.26 16.05
C ALA A 101 2.73 17.21 15.92
N TRP A 102 2.39 16.07 15.31
CA TRP A 102 3.28 14.94 15.11
C TRP A 102 3.64 14.76 13.64
N ASN A 103 4.62 13.90 13.38
CA ASN A 103 4.99 13.51 12.03
C ASN A 103 3.78 12.94 11.28
N GLY A 104 3.53 13.43 10.07
CA GLY A 104 2.43 13.00 9.21
C GLY A 104 1.10 13.75 9.43
N ASP A 105 0.95 14.51 10.51
CA ASP A 105 -0.27 15.30 10.76
C ASP A 105 -0.51 16.32 9.66
N ARG A 106 -1.77 16.52 9.29
CA ARG A 106 -2.21 17.61 8.43
C ARG A 106 -2.50 18.83 9.30
N VAL A 107 -1.92 19.95 8.94
CA VAL A 107 -1.87 21.14 9.79
C VAL A 107 -2.12 22.42 9.01
N LEU A 108 -2.61 23.46 9.70
CA LEU A 108 -2.56 24.83 9.23
C LEU A 108 -1.30 25.51 9.78
N VAL A 109 -0.50 26.04 8.88
CA VAL A 109 0.76 26.71 9.21
C VAL A 109 0.68 28.19 8.81
N ARG A 110 1.20 29.07 9.68
CA ARG A 110 1.42 30.47 9.35
C ARG A 110 2.91 30.72 9.16
N ILE A 111 3.28 31.37 8.04
CA ILE A 111 4.66 31.80 7.80
C ILE A 111 4.98 32.93 8.78
N THR A 112 6.04 32.77 9.53
CA THR A 112 6.56 33.78 10.48
C THR A 112 7.75 34.53 9.90
N ARG A 113 8.42 33.92 8.89
CA ARG A 113 9.53 34.51 8.19
C ARG A 113 9.58 34.01 6.75
N GLU A 114 9.60 34.93 5.81
CA GLU A 114 9.71 34.58 4.39
C GLU A 114 11.03 33.90 4.05
N GLY A 115 10.98 33.02 3.08
CA GLY A 115 12.14 32.33 2.54
C GLY A 115 13.02 33.25 1.70
N GLY A 116 14.16 32.75 1.29
CA GLY A 116 15.08 33.45 0.42
C GLY A 116 15.81 32.48 -0.52
N ARG A 117 16.64 33.00 -1.41
CA ARG A 117 17.32 32.26 -2.50
C ARG A 117 17.97 30.92 -2.08
N ARG A 118 18.30 30.70 -0.79
CA ARG A 118 18.94 29.49 -0.26
C ARG A 118 18.34 29.04 1.07
N ARG A 119 17.18 29.52 1.45
CA ARG A 119 16.56 29.24 2.75
C ARG A 119 15.06 29.10 2.59
N SER A 120 14.53 27.97 3.06
CA SER A 120 13.09 27.75 3.16
C SER A 120 12.42 28.82 4.04
N PRO A 121 11.16 29.16 3.81
CA PRO A 121 10.39 29.97 4.74
C PRO A 121 10.31 29.27 6.10
N GLU A 122 10.23 30.04 7.19
CA GLU A 122 10.02 29.53 8.55
C GLU A 122 8.58 29.81 8.98
N GLY A 123 7.97 28.87 9.68
CA GLY A 123 6.58 29.00 10.13
C GLY A 123 6.28 28.27 11.44
N GLY A 124 5.04 28.35 11.87
CA GLY A 124 4.55 27.68 13.07
C GLY A 124 3.16 27.09 12.85
N VAL A 125 2.94 25.92 13.42
CA VAL A 125 1.64 25.23 13.40
C VAL A 125 0.63 26.00 14.25
N GLN A 126 -0.50 26.36 13.66
CA GLN A 126 -1.59 27.06 14.34
C GLN A 126 -2.74 26.14 14.71
N CYS A 127 -3.03 25.15 13.85
CA CYS A 127 -4.09 24.18 14.07
C CYS A 127 -3.71 22.85 13.47
N ILE A 128 -4.13 21.77 14.12
CA ILE A 128 -4.02 20.40 13.61
C ILE A 128 -5.36 20.03 13.00
N LEU A 129 -5.37 19.78 11.70
CA LEU A 129 -6.60 19.47 10.95
C LEU A 129 -6.96 18.00 11.06
N GLU A 130 -5.94 17.14 11.00
CA GLU A 130 -6.07 15.69 11.04
C GLU A 130 -4.84 15.05 11.69
N ARG A 131 -5.07 14.09 12.57
CA ARG A 131 -4.03 13.27 13.18
C ARG A 131 -3.71 12.08 12.30
N SER A 132 -2.45 11.94 11.94
CA SER A 132 -1.96 10.81 11.13
C SER A 132 -1.76 9.54 11.94
N THR A 133 -1.32 9.66 13.18
CA THR A 133 -0.92 8.54 14.04
C THR A 133 -1.97 8.28 15.12
N THR A 134 -2.76 7.23 14.99
CA THR A 134 -3.74 6.78 15.99
C THR A 134 -3.21 5.64 16.87
N SER A 135 -2.23 4.87 16.36
CA SER A 135 -1.50 3.86 17.12
C SER A 135 -0.03 3.90 16.74
N LEU A 136 0.82 3.43 17.63
CA LEU A 136 2.25 3.40 17.44
C LEU A 136 2.91 2.21 18.14
N LEU A 137 4.14 1.90 17.75
CA LEU A 137 5.01 1.00 18.50
C LEU A 137 5.91 1.80 19.43
N GLY A 138 5.97 1.40 20.68
CA GLY A 138 6.82 2.03 21.69
C GLY A 138 7.56 1.00 22.51
N ARG A 139 8.77 1.39 22.99
CA ARG A 139 9.47 0.66 24.04
C ARG A 139 8.96 1.14 25.37
N VAL A 140 8.62 0.21 26.27
CA VAL A 140 8.16 0.57 27.61
C VAL A 140 9.32 0.98 28.49
N GLU A 141 9.14 2.06 29.19
CA GLU A 141 10.08 2.58 30.20
C GLU A 141 9.32 2.92 31.49
N HIS A 142 9.88 2.53 32.64
CA HIS A 142 9.39 2.88 33.96
C HIS A 142 10.08 4.17 34.45
N ARG A 143 9.28 5.16 34.85
CA ARG A 143 9.72 6.41 35.48
C ARG A 143 8.79 6.76 36.62
N ASP A 144 9.33 6.94 37.82
CA ASP A 144 8.59 7.42 39.00
C ASP A 144 7.22 6.74 39.20
N ASP A 145 7.19 5.41 39.25
CA ASP A 145 5.98 4.56 39.37
C ASP A 145 4.98 4.67 38.22
N GLN A 146 5.35 5.29 37.09
CA GLN A 146 4.52 5.39 35.90
C GLN A 146 5.18 4.69 34.70
N LEU A 147 4.33 4.17 33.84
CA LEU A 147 4.76 3.56 32.59
C LEU A 147 4.67 4.55 31.43
N PHE A 148 5.69 4.56 30.61
CA PHE A 148 5.76 5.37 29.41
C PHE A 148 6.11 4.49 28.21
N ALA A 149 5.59 4.83 27.04
CA ALA A 149 6.03 4.29 25.76
C ALA A 149 6.90 5.32 25.04
N ILE A 150 8.12 4.92 24.71
CA ILE A 150 9.03 5.68 23.86
C ILE A 150 8.80 5.18 22.44
N PRO A 151 8.30 6.02 21.50
CA PRO A 151 8.05 5.61 20.13
C PRO A 151 9.29 5.01 19.45
N LEU A 152 9.11 3.93 18.69
CA LEU A 152 10.18 3.36 17.85
C LEU A 152 10.44 4.18 16.58
N ASP A 153 9.49 5.03 16.18
CA ASP A 153 9.72 6.01 15.13
C ASP A 153 10.41 7.23 15.73
N ASP A 154 11.69 7.39 15.48
CA ASP A 154 12.55 8.47 15.98
C ASP A 154 12.12 9.88 15.50
N ARG A 155 11.22 9.96 14.51
CA ARG A 155 10.59 11.20 14.07
C ARG A 155 9.47 11.66 15.01
N MET A 156 9.02 10.77 15.91
CA MET A 156 8.05 11.09 16.96
C MET A 156 8.81 11.42 18.25
N LEU A 157 8.87 12.69 18.57
CA LEU A 157 9.62 13.20 19.73
C LEU A 157 8.82 13.17 21.03
N THR A 158 7.52 12.81 20.96
CA THR A 158 6.62 12.81 22.10
C THR A 158 6.61 11.45 22.78
N ILE A 159 6.90 11.42 24.08
CA ILE A 159 6.74 10.23 24.92
C ILE A 159 5.27 10.12 25.33
N ILE A 160 4.74 8.89 25.30
CA ILE A 160 3.33 8.58 25.61
C ILE A 160 3.26 8.02 27.03
N GLN A 161 2.50 8.69 27.91
CA GLN A 161 2.16 8.12 29.21
C GLN A 161 1.17 6.96 28.99
N LEU A 162 1.41 5.82 29.63
CA LEU A 162 0.52 4.67 29.53
C LEU A 162 -0.54 4.69 30.64
N THR A 163 -1.71 4.12 30.37
CA THR A 163 -2.75 3.93 31.38
C THR A 163 -2.32 2.87 32.41
N ASP A 164 -2.93 2.89 33.60
CA ASP A 164 -2.60 1.96 34.69
C ASP A 164 -2.79 0.49 34.31
N GLU A 165 -3.71 0.19 33.38
CA GLU A 165 -3.95 -1.15 32.82
C GLU A 165 -2.74 -1.69 32.02
N ALA A 166 -1.80 -0.82 31.65
CA ALA A 166 -0.60 -1.23 30.91
C ALA A 166 0.28 -2.21 31.70
N ALA A 167 0.25 -2.15 33.04
CA ALA A 167 0.99 -3.05 33.92
C ALA A 167 0.57 -4.52 33.78
N GLU A 168 -0.67 -4.79 33.35
CA GLU A 168 -1.18 -6.14 33.11
C GLU A 168 -0.58 -6.79 31.84
N HIS A 169 -0.13 -5.94 30.90
CA HIS A 169 0.39 -6.36 29.59
C HIS A 169 1.93 -6.37 29.52
N VAL A 170 2.59 -5.75 30.51
CA VAL A 170 4.04 -5.61 30.54
C VAL A 170 4.61 -6.42 31.70
N SER A 171 5.27 -7.54 31.41
CA SER A 171 5.96 -8.32 32.42
C SER A 171 7.11 -7.51 33.03
N SER A 172 7.21 -7.51 34.36
CA SER A 172 8.35 -6.94 35.09
C SER A 172 9.69 -7.63 34.78
N GLU A 173 9.65 -8.81 34.19
CA GLU A 173 10.81 -9.62 33.84
C GLU A 173 11.41 -9.26 32.46
N GLU A 174 10.67 -8.53 31.60
CA GLU A 174 11.16 -8.06 30.28
C GLU A 174 11.13 -6.51 30.18
N PRO A 175 12.11 -5.81 30.76
CA PRO A 175 12.10 -4.35 30.81
C PRO A 175 12.26 -3.66 29.44
N THR A 176 12.47 -4.41 28.37
CA THR A 176 12.64 -3.92 26.99
C THR A 176 11.49 -4.31 26.05
N ALA A 177 10.34 -4.65 26.61
CA ALA A 177 9.19 -5.02 25.78
C ALA A 177 8.81 -3.89 24.82
N VAL A 178 8.59 -4.26 23.56
CA VAL A 178 7.93 -3.41 22.58
C VAL A 178 6.43 -3.66 22.68
N VAL A 179 5.66 -2.59 22.71
CA VAL A 179 4.21 -2.65 22.79
C VAL A 179 3.56 -1.86 21.65
N GLU A 180 2.43 -2.34 21.19
CA GLU A 180 1.52 -1.56 20.37
C GLU A 180 0.67 -0.70 21.29
N VAL A 181 0.66 0.61 21.04
CA VAL A 181 -0.04 1.61 21.86
C VAL A 181 -1.08 2.32 21.02
N LEU A 182 -2.34 2.27 21.46
CA LEU A 182 -3.42 3.11 20.94
C LEU A 182 -3.37 4.48 21.63
N VAL A 183 -3.43 5.55 20.86
CA VAL A 183 -3.44 6.91 21.41
C VAL A 183 -4.84 7.28 21.88
N ASN A 184 -5.04 7.36 23.19
CA ASN A 184 -6.33 7.73 23.79
C ASN A 184 -6.51 9.25 23.88
N ARG A 185 -5.41 9.97 24.11
CA ARG A 185 -5.39 11.44 24.18
C ARG A 185 -4.07 11.96 23.61
N TYR A 186 -4.17 12.88 22.66
CA TYR A 186 -3.02 13.61 22.17
C TYR A 186 -2.58 14.69 23.17
N PRO A 187 -1.30 15.12 23.13
CA PRO A 187 -0.85 16.16 24.02
C PRO A 187 -1.62 17.46 23.76
N ILE A 188 -2.04 18.11 24.83
CA ILE A 188 -2.76 19.38 24.78
C ILE A 188 -2.38 20.25 25.98
N ALA A 189 -1.96 21.47 25.75
CA ALA A 189 -1.46 22.38 26.77
C ALA A 189 -0.35 21.71 27.64
N GLN A 190 -0.56 21.53 28.94
CA GLN A 190 0.36 20.90 29.87
C GLN A 190 0.08 19.38 30.07
N HIS A 191 -0.96 18.85 29.41
CA HIS A 191 -1.30 17.44 29.55
C HIS A 191 -0.48 16.60 28.55
N PRO A 192 0.25 15.58 29.02
CA PRO A 192 1.00 14.68 28.15
C PRO A 192 0.04 13.84 27.30
N ALA A 193 0.60 13.26 26.23
CA ALA A 193 -0.08 12.22 25.48
C ALA A 193 -0.38 11.03 26.38
N LEU A 194 -1.56 10.43 26.25
CA LEU A 194 -1.97 9.24 26.97
C LEU A 194 -2.29 8.12 25.99
N GLY A 195 -1.80 6.93 26.25
CA GLY A 195 -2.01 5.77 25.43
C GLY A 195 -2.35 4.52 26.25
N GLN A 196 -3.03 3.59 25.58
CA GLN A 196 -3.36 2.28 26.12
C GLN A 196 -2.55 1.21 25.39
N VAL A 197 -1.97 0.26 26.12
CA VAL A 197 -1.32 -0.89 25.52
C VAL A 197 -2.38 -1.80 24.92
N VAL A 198 -2.26 -2.08 23.61
CA VAL A 198 -3.11 -3.01 22.88
C VAL A 198 -2.60 -4.44 23.05
N ARG A 199 -1.28 -4.62 22.89
CA ARG A 199 -0.61 -5.91 23.03
C ARG A 199 0.91 -5.74 23.11
N PRO A 200 1.61 -6.65 23.79
CA PRO A 200 3.06 -6.76 23.69
C PRO A 200 3.49 -7.44 22.38
N LEU A 201 4.68 -7.09 21.90
CA LEU A 201 5.30 -7.66 20.71
C LEU A 201 6.68 -8.23 21.09
N PRO A 202 6.89 -9.55 20.99
CA PRO A 202 8.15 -10.16 21.35
C PRO A 202 9.26 -9.77 20.36
N LEU A 203 10.41 -9.30 20.88
CA LEU A 203 11.56 -8.92 20.03
C LEU A 203 12.39 -10.12 19.56
N ASN A 204 12.35 -11.26 20.28
CA ASN A 204 13.17 -12.44 20.00
C ASN A 204 12.35 -13.67 19.62
N GLY A 205 11.16 -13.47 19.08
CA GLY A 205 10.22 -14.54 18.72
C GLY A 205 10.48 -15.20 17.36
N GLY A 206 11.58 -14.86 16.68
CA GLY A 206 11.95 -15.38 15.37
C GLY A 206 11.16 -14.74 14.21
N PRO A 207 11.25 -15.29 12.98
CA PRO A 207 10.72 -14.65 11.75
C PRO A 207 9.24 -14.29 11.78
N ALA A 208 8.42 -15.07 12.50
CA ALA A 208 6.99 -14.78 12.64
C ALA A 208 6.72 -13.53 13.48
N ALA A 209 7.48 -13.34 14.57
CA ALA A 209 7.37 -12.16 15.42
C ALA A 209 7.94 -10.91 14.71
N ASP A 210 9.05 -11.05 13.99
CA ASP A 210 9.62 -9.98 13.18
C ASP A 210 8.65 -9.50 12.11
N ARG A 211 7.96 -10.42 11.44
CA ARG A 211 6.92 -10.10 10.46
C ARG A 211 5.75 -9.34 11.11
N ASP A 212 5.26 -9.81 12.27
CA ASP A 212 4.18 -9.14 13.00
C ASP A 212 4.58 -7.73 13.42
N LEU A 213 5.80 -7.55 13.90
CA LEU A 213 6.38 -6.24 14.21
C LEU A 213 6.40 -5.32 12.98
N LEU A 214 6.85 -5.81 11.83
CA LEU A 214 6.89 -5.04 10.58
C LEU A 214 5.49 -4.66 10.09
N LEU A 215 4.54 -5.59 10.12
CA LEU A 215 3.15 -5.34 9.76
C LEU A 215 2.52 -4.29 10.67
N THR A 216 2.77 -4.39 11.97
CA THR A 216 2.27 -3.42 12.96
C THR A 216 2.91 -2.04 12.75
N LYS A 217 4.22 -1.99 12.55
CA LYS A 217 4.94 -0.73 12.28
C LYS A 217 4.42 -0.01 11.03
N ALA A 218 4.03 -0.77 10.01
CA ALA A 218 3.47 -0.24 8.77
C ALA A 218 1.94 -0.01 8.83
N GLY A 219 1.28 -0.30 9.94
CA GLY A 219 -0.19 -0.21 10.07
C GLY A 219 -0.95 -1.22 9.22
N LEU A 220 -0.26 -2.27 8.74
CA LEU A 220 -0.83 -3.24 7.81
C LEU A 220 -1.65 -4.34 8.49
N HIS A 221 -1.40 -4.62 9.78
CA HIS A 221 -2.14 -5.60 10.58
C HIS A 221 -3.60 -5.19 10.81
N GLN A 222 -3.92 -3.90 10.75
CA GLN A 222 -5.27 -3.34 10.90
C GLN A 222 -5.96 -3.10 9.54
N ARG A 223 -5.37 -3.55 8.43
CA ARG A 223 -6.01 -3.40 7.13
C ARG A 223 -7.37 -4.11 7.12
N PRO A 224 -8.45 -3.43 6.71
CA PRO A 224 -9.73 -4.09 6.53
C PRO A 224 -9.60 -5.16 5.44
N ALA A 225 -10.42 -6.20 5.54
CA ALA A 225 -10.50 -7.21 4.49
C ALA A 225 -10.95 -6.58 3.16
N PRO A 226 -10.44 -7.08 2.01
CA PRO A 226 -10.88 -6.58 0.71
C PRO A 226 -12.40 -6.64 0.56
N PRO A 227 -13.06 -5.65 -0.06
CA PRO A 227 -14.48 -5.71 -0.35
C PRO A 227 -14.83 -6.90 -1.24
N ARG A 228 -16.08 -7.39 -1.15
CA ARG A 228 -16.55 -8.49 -1.99
C ARG A 228 -16.64 -8.06 -3.44
N GLY A 229 -16.05 -8.85 -4.34
CA GLY A 229 -16.17 -8.71 -5.78
C GLY A 229 -17.35 -9.49 -6.34
N SER A 230 -17.77 -9.15 -7.57
CA SER A 230 -18.71 -9.95 -8.34
C SER A 230 -18.02 -11.24 -8.80
N GLY A 231 -18.62 -12.40 -8.53
CA GLY A 231 -18.15 -13.69 -9.08
C GLY A 231 -18.56 -13.92 -10.54
N LYS A 232 -19.34 -13.02 -11.14
CA LYS A 232 -19.83 -13.15 -12.51
C LYS A 232 -18.82 -12.58 -13.50
N VAL A 233 -18.50 -13.36 -14.51
CA VAL A 233 -17.73 -12.88 -15.66
C VAL A 233 -18.70 -12.25 -16.65
N PRO A 234 -18.48 -11.00 -17.07
CA PRO A 234 -19.19 -10.46 -18.21
C PRO A 234 -18.90 -11.32 -19.43
N GLY A 235 -19.95 -11.77 -20.13
CA GLY A 235 -19.77 -12.60 -21.32
C GLY A 235 -18.99 -11.85 -22.40
N ALA A 236 -17.73 -12.15 -22.56
CA ALA A 236 -16.92 -11.64 -23.65
C ALA A 236 -17.24 -12.43 -24.93
N ARG A 237 -17.75 -11.75 -25.95
CA ARG A 237 -18.20 -12.39 -27.20
C ARG A 237 -17.07 -12.78 -28.14
N ASN A 238 -15.85 -12.27 -27.98
CA ASN A 238 -14.76 -12.46 -28.93
C ASN A 238 -13.50 -12.93 -28.20
N ARG A 239 -13.54 -14.12 -27.58
CA ARG A 239 -12.36 -14.75 -27.02
C ARG A 239 -11.70 -15.66 -28.05
N ILE A 240 -10.37 -15.59 -28.14
CA ILE A 240 -9.59 -16.54 -28.90
C ILE A 240 -9.48 -17.82 -28.09
N ASP A 241 -9.76 -18.96 -28.69
CA ASP A 241 -9.58 -20.25 -28.05
C ASP A 241 -8.09 -20.66 -28.09
N CYS A 242 -7.47 -20.70 -26.91
CA CYS A 242 -6.11 -21.14 -26.69
C CYS A 242 -6.04 -22.39 -25.79
N THR A 243 -7.15 -23.14 -25.68
CA THR A 243 -7.24 -24.32 -24.79
C THR A 243 -6.37 -25.49 -25.25
N ASP A 244 -6.01 -25.56 -26.54
CA ASP A 244 -5.11 -26.57 -27.09
C ASP A 244 -3.63 -26.22 -26.92
N GLN A 245 -3.30 -24.99 -26.50
CA GLN A 245 -1.93 -24.60 -26.23
C GLN A 245 -1.47 -25.18 -24.89
N PRO A 246 -0.31 -25.90 -24.82
CA PRO A 246 0.20 -26.45 -23.56
C PRO A 246 0.85 -25.37 -22.70
N ALA A 247 0.03 -24.44 -22.19
CA ALA A 247 0.48 -23.37 -21.31
C ALA A 247 0.88 -23.89 -19.92
N LEU A 248 1.99 -23.39 -19.38
CA LEU A 248 2.58 -23.78 -18.11
C LEU A 248 2.44 -22.66 -17.08
N LEU A 249 2.13 -23.03 -15.84
CA LEU A 249 2.16 -22.15 -14.69
C LEU A 249 3.53 -22.23 -14.01
N LEU A 250 4.27 -21.14 -13.97
CA LEU A 250 5.54 -21.05 -13.24
C LEU A 250 5.25 -20.56 -11.82
N ARG A 251 5.40 -21.43 -10.81
CA ARG A 251 5.07 -21.12 -9.41
C ARG A 251 6.33 -21.05 -8.55
N SER A 252 6.52 -19.94 -7.86
CA SER A 252 7.53 -19.80 -6.81
C SER A 252 6.96 -19.94 -5.38
N TRP A 253 5.64 -19.95 -5.22
CA TRP A 253 4.94 -20.05 -3.93
C TRP A 253 3.70 -20.95 -4.02
N THR A 254 3.28 -21.46 -2.87
CA THR A 254 2.13 -22.38 -2.73
C THR A 254 0.98 -21.79 -1.92
N ASP A 255 1.16 -20.61 -1.32
CA ASP A 255 0.14 -19.96 -0.50
C ASP A 255 -1.09 -19.62 -1.35
N SER A 256 -2.28 -20.01 -0.87
CA SER A 256 -3.57 -19.75 -1.53
C SER A 256 -3.99 -18.27 -1.51
N SER A 257 -3.38 -17.47 -0.65
CA SER A 257 -3.58 -16.01 -0.60
C SER A 257 -2.69 -15.24 -1.57
N ALA A 258 -1.72 -15.92 -2.20
CA ALA A 258 -0.90 -15.35 -3.26
C ALA A 258 -1.75 -14.99 -4.49
N PRO A 259 -1.36 -13.94 -5.23
CA PRO A 259 -2.07 -13.57 -6.46
C PRO A 259 -1.94 -14.67 -7.52
N GLY A 260 -2.96 -14.79 -8.37
CA GLY A 260 -2.92 -15.69 -9.52
C GLY A 260 -1.78 -15.32 -10.47
N LEU A 261 -0.97 -16.32 -10.85
CA LEU A 261 0.15 -16.16 -11.77
C LEU A 261 -0.30 -16.32 -13.23
N PRO A 262 0.38 -15.66 -14.18
CA PRO A 262 0.21 -15.92 -15.60
C PRO A 262 0.60 -17.37 -15.95
N ALA A 263 -0.07 -17.93 -16.97
CA ALA A 263 0.37 -19.11 -17.69
C ALA A 263 1.17 -18.68 -18.93
N VAL A 264 2.17 -19.45 -19.28
CA VAL A 264 3.04 -19.14 -20.42
C VAL A 264 3.12 -20.30 -21.40
N HIS A 265 3.11 -19.98 -22.68
CA HIS A 265 3.35 -20.92 -23.77
C HIS A 265 4.35 -20.30 -24.74
N VAL A 266 5.21 -21.12 -25.35
CA VAL A 266 6.14 -20.64 -26.37
C VAL A 266 6.20 -21.63 -27.54
N GLU A 267 6.24 -21.09 -28.73
CA GLU A 267 6.39 -21.86 -29.96
C GLU A 267 7.56 -21.34 -30.80
N ALA A 268 8.24 -22.26 -31.48
CA ALA A 268 9.31 -21.89 -32.40
C ALA A 268 8.76 -21.18 -33.64
N ARG A 269 9.49 -20.17 -34.09
CA ARG A 269 9.22 -19.48 -35.37
C ARG A 269 10.51 -19.30 -36.15
N ASP A 270 10.36 -19.08 -37.46
CA ASP A 270 11.50 -18.74 -38.32
C ASP A 270 12.12 -17.42 -37.82
N GLY A 271 13.40 -17.49 -37.42
CA GLY A 271 14.13 -16.34 -36.90
C GLY A 271 13.88 -15.99 -35.42
N GLY A 272 13.22 -16.87 -34.63
CA GLY A 272 13.00 -16.60 -33.20
C GLY A 272 11.96 -17.49 -32.53
N CYS A 273 11.15 -16.91 -31.67
CA CYS A 273 10.06 -17.60 -31.00
C CYS A 273 8.82 -16.68 -30.81
N ARG A 274 7.68 -17.30 -30.62
CA ARG A 274 6.45 -16.62 -30.22
C ARG A 274 6.13 -17.00 -28.80
N LEU A 275 6.08 -15.99 -27.92
CA LEU A 275 5.72 -16.13 -26.53
C LEU A 275 4.25 -15.71 -26.34
N TRP A 276 3.50 -16.54 -25.63
CA TRP A 276 2.16 -16.26 -25.16
C TRP A 276 2.17 -16.14 -23.65
N VAL A 277 1.66 -15.03 -23.15
CA VAL A 277 1.51 -14.78 -21.70
C VAL A 277 0.03 -14.60 -21.41
N HIS A 278 -0.54 -15.54 -20.71
CA HIS A 278 -1.95 -15.55 -20.35
C HIS A 278 -2.09 -15.11 -18.90
N ALA A 279 -2.62 -13.92 -18.66
CA ALA A 279 -2.94 -13.43 -17.33
C ALA A 279 -4.41 -13.71 -16.98
N PRO A 280 -4.74 -14.07 -15.74
CA PRO A 280 -6.15 -14.23 -15.33
C PRO A 280 -6.94 -12.95 -15.61
N ALA A 281 -8.17 -13.09 -16.13
CA ALA A 281 -9.04 -11.96 -16.51
C ALA A 281 -9.68 -11.32 -15.26
N VAL A 282 -8.89 -10.85 -14.30
CA VAL A 282 -9.35 -10.30 -13.01
C VAL A 282 -10.22 -9.06 -13.21
N ALA A 283 -9.83 -8.16 -14.11
CA ALA A 283 -10.51 -6.88 -14.32
C ALA A 283 -11.97 -7.06 -14.81
N GLU A 284 -12.26 -8.13 -15.52
CA GLU A 284 -13.62 -8.41 -16.00
C GLU A 284 -14.60 -8.76 -14.86
N ARG A 285 -14.08 -9.10 -13.67
CA ARG A 285 -14.85 -9.42 -12.47
C ARG A 285 -15.01 -8.24 -11.52
N ILE A 286 -14.45 -7.09 -11.88
CA ILE A 286 -14.46 -5.86 -11.07
C ILE A 286 -15.32 -4.83 -11.79
N MET A 287 -16.39 -4.40 -11.13
CA MET A 287 -17.22 -3.30 -11.65
C MET A 287 -16.53 -1.97 -11.33
N GLY A 288 -16.38 -1.12 -12.35
CA GLY A 288 -15.82 0.21 -12.18
C GLY A 288 -16.57 1.06 -11.15
N SER A 289 -15.84 1.83 -10.37
CA SER A 289 -16.35 2.76 -9.35
C SER A 289 -17.12 2.10 -8.18
N ASN A 290 -17.06 0.78 -8.03
CA ASN A 290 -17.60 0.12 -6.84
C ASN A 290 -16.58 0.13 -5.67
N ALA A 291 -16.98 -0.34 -4.50
CA ALA A 291 -16.13 -0.37 -3.31
C ALA A 291 -14.82 -1.16 -3.52
N LEU A 292 -14.86 -2.26 -4.29
CA LEU A 292 -13.68 -3.06 -4.60
C LEU A 292 -12.73 -2.31 -5.56
N ASP A 293 -13.25 -1.68 -6.62
CA ASP A 293 -12.45 -0.89 -7.56
C ASP A 293 -11.74 0.26 -6.84
N LEU A 294 -12.46 1.01 -6.00
CA LEU A 294 -11.88 2.10 -5.21
C LEU A 294 -10.81 1.58 -4.25
N TRP A 295 -11.08 0.47 -3.56
CA TRP A 295 -10.15 -0.16 -2.64
C TRP A 295 -8.87 -0.64 -3.35
N LEU A 296 -8.99 -1.23 -4.55
CA LEU A 296 -7.85 -1.68 -5.37
C LEU A 296 -7.00 -0.52 -5.87
N ARG A 297 -7.63 0.60 -6.26
CA ARG A 297 -6.91 1.82 -6.69
C ARG A 297 -6.07 2.42 -5.58
N GLU A 298 -6.53 2.33 -4.32
CA GLU A 298 -5.77 2.81 -3.16
C GLU A 298 -4.63 1.87 -2.76
N ARG A 299 -4.78 0.55 -2.97
CA ARG A 299 -3.82 -0.46 -2.48
C ARG A 299 -2.79 -0.86 -3.53
N MET A 300 -3.21 -1.02 -4.77
CA MET A 300 -2.43 -1.30 -5.98
C MET A 300 -1.66 -2.62 -5.99
N GLU A 301 -1.26 -3.19 -4.84
CA GLU A 301 -0.41 -4.37 -4.77
C GLU A 301 -0.79 -5.35 -3.66
N ALA A 302 -0.56 -6.63 -3.90
CA ALA A 302 -0.48 -7.65 -2.87
C ALA A 302 0.92 -7.63 -2.25
N LEU A 303 1.00 -7.79 -0.94
CA LEU A 303 2.25 -7.74 -0.21
C LEU A 303 2.66 -9.13 0.25
N CYS A 304 3.91 -9.52 -0.01
CA CYS A 304 4.50 -10.77 0.49
C CYS A 304 5.58 -10.47 1.53
N LEU A 305 5.44 -11.04 2.73
CA LEU A 305 6.44 -10.97 3.79
C LEU A 305 6.88 -12.39 4.15
N GLY A 306 8.05 -12.78 3.66
CA GLY A 306 8.48 -14.18 3.68
C GLY A 306 7.52 -15.04 2.83
N ASP A 307 6.90 -16.04 3.44
CA ASP A 307 5.94 -16.91 2.77
C ASP A 307 4.48 -16.51 2.98
N ASN A 308 4.23 -15.34 3.60
CA ASN A 308 2.88 -14.87 3.93
C ASN A 308 2.46 -13.71 3.06
N TRP A 309 1.29 -13.84 2.44
CA TRP A 309 0.69 -12.85 1.59
C TRP A 309 -0.40 -12.05 2.28
N GLN A 310 -0.35 -10.73 2.09
CA GLN A 310 -1.47 -9.82 2.35
C GLN A 310 -2.23 -9.65 1.02
N PRO A 311 -3.40 -10.31 0.86
CA PRO A 311 -4.06 -10.37 -0.44
C PRO A 311 -4.71 -9.05 -0.84
N LEU A 312 -4.79 -8.79 -2.14
CA LEU A 312 -5.61 -7.72 -2.72
C LEU A 312 -7.08 -8.13 -2.90
N LEU A 313 -7.34 -9.41 -3.08
CA LEU A 313 -8.65 -9.96 -3.37
C LEU A 313 -9.12 -10.84 -2.22
N GLN A 314 -10.43 -10.90 -2.01
CA GLN A 314 -11.00 -11.90 -1.11
C GLN A 314 -10.74 -13.32 -1.62
N PRO A 315 -10.65 -14.33 -0.74
CA PRO A 315 -10.34 -15.71 -1.13
C PRO A 315 -11.26 -16.25 -2.23
N SER A 316 -12.53 -15.93 -2.19
CA SER A 316 -13.52 -16.38 -3.20
C SER A 316 -13.25 -15.79 -4.59
N LEU A 317 -12.84 -14.53 -4.67
CA LEU A 317 -12.49 -13.90 -5.94
C LEU A 317 -11.11 -14.34 -6.39
N ASN A 318 -10.14 -14.46 -5.47
CA ASN A 318 -8.80 -14.96 -5.78
C ASN A 318 -8.84 -16.38 -6.37
N ALA A 319 -9.67 -17.27 -5.81
CA ALA A 319 -9.81 -18.64 -6.30
C ALA A 319 -10.30 -18.70 -7.76
N VAL A 320 -11.28 -17.87 -8.14
CA VAL A 320 -11.81 -17.86 -9.53
C VAL A 320 -10.96 -17.06 -10.51
N THR A 321 -9.95 -16.34 -10.02
CA THR A 321 -8.96 -15.62 -10.82
C THR A 321 -7.57 -16.26 -10.76
N THR A 322 -7.45 -17.46 -10.20
CA THR A 322 -6.21 -18.25 -10.17
C THR A 322 -6.34 -19.42 -11.12
N PHE A 323 -5.38 -19.56 -12.03
CA PHE A 323 -5.36 -20.69 -12.95
C PHE A 323 -5.07 -22.01 -12.21
N VAL A 324 -5.82 -23.04 -12.60
CA VAL A 324 -5.65 -24.41 -12.12
C VAL A 324 -5.31 -25.30 -13.31
N PRO A 325 -4.25 -26.14 -13.28
CA PRO A 325 -3.94 -27.05 -14.36
C PRO A 325 -5.10 -27.99 -14.67
N GLY A 326 -5.47 -28.10 -15.93
CA GLY A 326 -6.58 -28.94 -16.38
C GLY A 326 -7.94 -28.21 -16.48
N ASP A 327 -8.10 -27.06 -15.84
CA ASP A 327 -9.32 -26.28 -15.88
C ASP A 327 -9.27 -25.21 -16.98
N VAL A 328 -10.43 -24.95 -17.60
CA VAL A 328 -10.62 -23.89 -18.57
C VAL A 328 -10.87 -22.58 -17.84
N ALA A 329 -10.14 -21.54 -18.23
CA ALA A 329 -10.24 -20.22 -17.60
C ALA A 329 -10.17 -19.09 -18.61
N GLU A 330 -10.79 -17.96 -18.27
CA GLU A 330 -10.72 -16.73 -19.05
C GLU A 330 -9.41 -15.99 -18.76
N ALA A 331 -8.77 -15.48 -19.80
CA ALA A 331 -7.51 -14.78 -19.75
C ALA A 331 -7.49 -13.50 -20.59
N VAL A 332 -6.63 -12.59 -20.19
CA VAL A 332 -6.06 -11.54 -21.05
C VAL A 332 -4.72 -12.04 -21.51
N THR A 333 -4.54 -12.14 -22.81
CA THR A 333 -3.36 -12.76 -23.41
C THR A 333 -2.55 -11.73 -24.17
N ALA A 334 -1.24 -11.70 -23.88
CA ALA A 334 -0.26 -11.05 -24.73
C ALA A 334 0.42 -12.10 -25.62
N ARG A 335 0.36 -11.91 -26.94
CA ARG A 335 1.13 -12.65 -27.93
C ARG A 335 2.32 -11.78 -28.35
N ILE A 336 3.51 -12.30 -28.27
CA ILE A 336 4.74 -11.54 -28.48
C ILE A 336 5.69 -12.34 -29.35
N ASP A 337 6.11 -11.79 -30.49
CA ASP A 337 7.11 -12.35 -31.35
C ASP A 337 8.49 -11.81 -30.97
N VAL A 338 9.42 -12.70 -30.66
CA VAL A 338 10.78 -12.40 -30.21
C VAL A 338 11.77 -12.93 -31.21
N SER A 339 12.66 -12.07 -31.72
CA SER A 339 13.75 -12.48 -32.63
C SER A 339 14.85 -13.25 -31.88
N GLN A 340 15.81 -13.86 -32.63
CA GLN A 340 16.99 -14.50 -32.03
C GLN A 340 17.90 -13.50 -31.30
N GLU A 341 17.84 -12.23 -31.69
CA GLU A 341 18.54 -11.11 -31.06
C GLU A 341 17.80 -10.57 -29.84
N GLY A 342 16.55 -11.07 -29.57
CA GLY A 342 15.72 -10.67 -28.41
C GLY A 342 14.88 -9.42 -28.66
N GLU A 343 14.79 -8.94 -29.91
CA GLU A 343 13.92 -7.82 -30.26
C GLU A 343 12.47 -8.27 -30.33
N LEU A 344 11.56 -7.42 -29.83
CA LEU A 344 10.12 -7.61 -29.96
C LEU A 344 9.69 -7.14 -31.34
N THR A 345 9.41 -8.08 -32.23
CA THR A 345 9.12 -7.79 -33.66
C THR A 345 7.64 -7.55 -33.91
N ASP A 346 6.77 -8.18 -33.15
CA ASP A 346 5.33 -8.02 -33.22
C ASP A 346 4.69 -8.38 -31.87
N TRP A 347 3.57 -7.75 -31.53
CA TRP A 347 2.81 -8.06 -30.32
C TRP A 347 1.34 -7.69 -30.45
N GLU A 348 0.49 -8.41 -29.73
CA GLU A 348 -0.95 -8.20 -29.72
C GLU A 348 -1.53 -8.55 -28.33
N PHE A 349 -2.52 -7.78 -27.87
CA PHE A 349 -3.36 -8.16 -26.74
C PHE A 349 -4.71 -8.65 -27.20
N CYS A 350 -5.17 -9.74 -26.59
CA CYS A 350 -6.51 -10.27 -26.86
C CYS A 350 -7.13 -10.86 -25.60
N LEU A 351 -8.45 -11.00 -25.61
CA LEU A 351 -9.16 -11.83 -24.67
C LEU A 351 -9.12 -13.28 -25.15
N SER A 352 -8.81 -14.21 -24.26
CA SER A 352 -8.72 -15.62 -24.62
C SER A 352 -9.36 -16.54 -23.58
N THR A 353 -9.50 -17.81 -23.98
CA THR A 353 -9.81 -18.92 -23.11
C THR A 353 -8.62 -19.85 -23.11
N VAL A 354 -8.12 -20.25 -21.94
CA VAL A 354 -6.90 -21.06 -21.78
C VAL A 354 -7.16 -22.26 -20.89
N LYS A 355 -6.34 -23.31 -21.07
CA LYS A 355 -6.33 -24.50 -20.21
C LYS A 355 -4.89 -24.86 -19.88
N PRO A 356 -4.33 -24.32 -18.77
CA PRO A 356 -2.98 -24.65 -18.37
C PRO A 356 -2.83 -26.15 -18.14
N VAL A 357 -1.72 -26.73 -18.61
CA VAL A 357 -1.51 -28.20 -18.59
C VAL A 357 -0.75 -28.68 -17.35
N ALA A 358 0.14 -27.86 -16.79
CA ALA A 358 0.94 -28.21 -15.63
C ALA A 358 1.38 -26.99 -14.82
N SER A 359 1.71 -27.21 -13.56
CA SER A 359 2.43 -26.30 -12.69
C SER A 359 3.89 -26.71 -12.59
N VAL A 360 4.79 -25.75 -12.71
CA VAL A 360 6.24 -25.93 -12.64
C VAL A 360 6.77 -25.09 -11.48
N GLY A 361 7.33 -25.74 -10.48
CA GLY A 361 7.89 -25.10 -9.30
C GLY A 361 9.41 -24.88 -9.41
N VAL A 362 9.96 -24.23 -8.40
CA VAL A 362 11.39 -23.90 -8.32
C VAL A 362 12.29 -25.12 -8.42
N ALA A 363 11.90 -26.24 -7.80
CA ALA A 363 12.67 -27.50 -7.84
C ALA A 363 12.78 -28.07 -9.27
N GLN A 364 11.69 -28.01 -10.05
CA GLN A 364 11.69 -28.45 -11.45
C GLN A 364 12.53 -27.54 -12.33
N LEU A 365 12.43 -26.20 -12.15
CA LEU A 365 13.23 -25.24 -12.89
C LEU A 365 14.72 -25.40 -12.60
N LYS A 366 15.10 -25.60 -11.33
CA LYS A 366 16.48 -25.87 -10.93
C LYS A 366 17.00 -27.16 -11.55
N ALA A 367 16.22 -28.24 -11.51
CA ALA A 367 16.58 -29.51 -12.13
C ALA A 367 16.69 -29.44 -13.65
N LEU A 368 15.92 -28.56 -14.30
CA LEU A 368 16.04 -28.26 -15.72
C LEU A 368 17.34 -27.51 -16.02
N ASP A 369 17.71 -26.56 -15.19
CA ASP A 369 18.91 -25.73 -15.36
C ASP A 369 20.20 -26.56 -15.23
N GLU A 370 20.22 -27.49 -14.29
CA GLU A 370 21.32 -28.43 -14.08
C GLU A 370 21.40 -29.53 -15.16
N ARG A 371 20.34 -29.73 -15.94
CA ARG A 371 20.27 -30.77 -16.98
C ARG A 371 21.02 -30.34 -18.22
N LYS A 372 21.91 -31.23 -18.68
CA LYS A 372 22.60 -31.02 -20.00
C LYS A 372 21.57 -31.04 -21.14
N PRO A 373 21.61 -30.06 -22.05
CA PRO A 373 20.73 -30.04 -23.22
C PRO A 373 20.79 -31.39 -23.98
N LYS A 374 19.63 -31.86 -24.44
CA LYS A 374 19.47 -33.14 -25.16
C LYS A 374 19.87 -34.39 -24.39
N SER A 375 20.03 -34.33 -23.07
CA SER A 375 20.27 -35.52 -22.22
C SER A 375 19.08 -36.48 -22.33
N ARG A 376 19.32 -37.78 -22.44
CA ARG A 376 18.28 -38.82 -22.38
C ARG A 376 17.84 -39.10 -20.95
N SER A 377 18.66 -38.74 -19.97
CA SER A 377 18.32 -38.90 -18.56
C SER A 377 17.36 -37.78 -18.08
N ILE A 378 16.27 -38.16 -17.45
CA ILE A 378 15.28 -37.25 -16.87
C ILE A 378 15.45 -37.26 -15.36
N PRO A 379 15.86 -36.13 -14.73
CA PRO A 379 15.91 -36.00 -13.28
C PRO A 379 14.57 -36.34 -12.60
N ALA A 380 14.61 -36.84 -11.37
CA ALA A 380 13.42 -37.26 -10.66
C ALA A 380 12.37 -36.13 -10.56
N ALA A 381 12.80 -34.89 -10.30
CA ALA A 381 11.94 -33.72 -10.21
C ALA A 381 11.18 -33.41 -11.50
N LEU A 382 11.71 -33.78 -12.68
CA LEU A 382 11.09 -33.51 -13.97
C LEU A 382 10.21 -34.67 -14.48
N LYS A 383 10.10 -35.81 -13.76
CA LYS A 383 9.35 -36.97 -14.24
C LYS A 383 7.86 -36.68 -14.45
N GLU A 384 7.25 -35.91 -13.54
CA GLU A 384 5.83 -35.55 -13.60
C GLU A 384 5.49 -34.63 -14.78
N ILE A 385 6.46 -33.80 -15.19
CA ILE A 385 6.30 -32.82 -16.29
C ILE A 385 7.13 -33.19 -17.53
N LYS A 386 7.49 -34.49 -17.67
CA LYS A 386 8.38 -34.96 -18.76
C LYS A 386 7.91 -34.57 -20.15
N GLU A 387 6.59 -34.53 -20.39
CA GLU A 387 5.97 -34.18 -21.67
C GLU A 387 6.15 -32.72 -22.03
N HIS A 388 6.41 -31.86 -21.02
CA HIS A 388 6.54 -30.41 -21.17
C HIS A 388 8.00 -29.91 -21.12
N ILE A 389 8.99 -30.81 -21.03
CA ILE A 389 10.42 -30.42 -20.97
C ILE A 389 10.83 -29.60 -22.20
N ASN A 390 10.38 -30.00 -23.37
CA ASN A 390 10.70 -29.24 -24.60
C ASN A 390 10.12 -27.84 -24.57
N GLN A 391 8.96 -27.66 -24.02
CA GLN A 391 8.30 -26.37 -23.80
C GLN A 391 9.11 -25.49 -22.85
N LEU A 392 9.61 -26.07 -21.76
CA LEU A 392 10.45 -25.35 -20.79
C LEU A 392 11.82 -24.98 -21.39
N GLU A 393 12.43 -25.88 -22.18
CA GLU A 393 13.67 -25.58 -22.89
C GLU A 393 13.48 -24.43 -23.91
N MET A 394 12.34 -24.38 -24.57
CA MET A 394 11.99 -23.28 -25.49
C MET A 394 11.75 -21.95 -24.72
N LEU A 395 11.08 -21.98 -23.57
CA LEU A 395 10.93 -20.82 -22.70
C LEU A 395 12.29 -20.26 -22.27
N ARG A 396 13.20 -21.15 -21.87
CA ARG A 396 14.59 -20.80 -21.53
C ARG A 396 15.34 -20.16 -22.71
N PHE A 397 15.15 -20.68 -23.91
CA PHE A 397 15.70 -20.07 -25.11
C PHE A 397 15.15 -18.66 -25.31
N CYS A 398 13.84 -18.48 -25.27
CA CYS A 398 13.19 -17.18 -25.40
C CYS A 398 13.70 -16.18 -24.35
N GLU A 399 13.77 -16.59 -23.08
CA GLU A 399 14.32 -15.78 -21.99
C GLU A 399 15.78 -15.38 -22.26
N SER A 400 16.60 -16.31 -22.76
CA SER A 400 18.00 -16.02 -23.08
C SER A 400 18.16 -14.98 -24.21
N CYS A 401 17.26 -14.98 -25.19
CA CYS A 401 17.24 -13.98 -26.25
C CYS A 401 16.88 -12.59 -25.70
N LEU A 402 15.82 -12.50 -24.93
CA LEU A 402 15.39 -11.26 -24.28
C LEU A 402 16.49 -10.68 -23.38
N ARG A 403 17.10 -11.52 -22.54
CA ARG A 403 18.19 -11.11 -21.64
C ARG A 403 19.41 -10.58 -22.38
N LYS A 404 19.80 -11.21 -23.48
CA LYS A 404 20.92 -10.72 -24.33
C LYS A 404 20.61 -9.34 -24.91
N HIS A 405 19.39 -9.14 -25.37
CA HIS A 405 18.94 -7.86 -25.87
C HIS A 405 18.98 -6.76 -24.80
N GLU A 406 18.43 -7.02 -23.62
CA GLU A 406 18.48 -6.10 -22.47
C GLU A 406 19.93 -5.74 -22.12
N GLN A 407 20.82 -6.72 -22.05
CA GLN A 407 22.25 -6.47 -21.80
C GLN A 407 22.92 -5.62 -22.90
N ALA A 408 22.57 -5.84 -24.15
CA ALA A 408 23.07 -5.03 -25.25
C ALA A 408 22.58 -3.59 -25.22
N GLN A 409 21.37 -3.34 -24.64
CA GLN A 409 20.81 -2.02 -24.39
C GLN A 409 21.38 -1.34 -23.14
N GLY A 410 22.32 -1.99 -22.42
CA GLY A 410 22.94 -1.44 -21.23
C GLY A 410 22.14 -1.66 -19.94
N PHE A 411 21.08 -2.46 -19.96
CA PHE A 411 20.40 -2.86 -18.74
C PHE A 411 21.30 -3.78 -17.93
N VAL A 412 21.72 -3.32 -16.77
CA VAL A 412 22.42 -4.14 -15.78
C VAL A 412 21.36 -4.88 -14.98
N GLN A 413 21.40 -6.21 -15.02
CA GLN A 413 20.61 -7.00 -14.09
C GLN A 413 21.13 -6.71 -12.68
N LEU A 414 20.43 -5.85 -11.94
CA LEU A 414 20.64 -5.70 -10.52
C LEU A 414 20.29 -7.05 -9.90
N LEU A 415 21.31 -7.85 -9.59
CA LEU A 415 21.16 -8.94 -8.66
C LEU A 415 20.54 -8.32 -7.41
N SER A 416 19.29 -8.66 -7.14
CA SER A 416 18.59 -8.15 -5.97
C SER A 416 19.49 -8.41 -4.76
N LEU A 417 19.74 -7.38 -3.95
CA LEU A 417 20.47 -7.49 -2.69
C LEU A 417 19.86 -8.54 -1.74
N ILE A 418 18.65 -8.99 -2.02
CA ILE A 418 17.96 -10.10 -1.34
C ILE A 418 18.65 -11.45 -1.60
N HIS A 419 19.45 -11.57 -2.67
CA HIS A 419 20.21 -12.79 -2.96
C HIS A 419 21.64 -12.77 -2.37
N ILE A 420 21.99 -11.71 -1.68
CA ILE A 420 23.22 -11.58 -0.93
C ILE A 420 22.95 -11.79 0.55
#